data_2dd57b5b89267cfe0851f371544df4c8
#
_entry.id   2dd57b5b89267cfe0851f371544df4c8
#
_cell.length_a   1.000
_cell.length_b   1.000
_cell.length_c   1.000
_cell.angle_alpha   90.00
_cell.angle_beta   90.00
_cell.angle_gamma   90.00
#
_symmetry.space_group_name_H-M   'P 1'
#
loop_
_entity.id
_entity.type
_entity.pdbx_description
1 polymer ?
#
loop_
_entity_poly.entity_id
_entity_poly.type
_entity_poly.pdbx_seq_one_letter_code
_entity_poly.pdbx_strand_id
1 'polypeptide(L)'
;EGIISSRVALVNPNKVNLSVAAVVEIRTNRHNADWLRQFTSALEKFPEIVEAYRTSGEVDYMLRVVAPDMETYDLFYKKLVEEVDLYDVRSHFVMEEMKKTTALPLQYCLVN
;
A
#
# COMPACT_ATOMS: atom_id res chain seq x y z
N GLU A 1 19.87 2.30 -7.76
CA GLU A 1 18.49 2.23 -7.69
C GLU A 1 17.92 2.16 -6.29
N GLY A 2 18.55 1.45 -5.38
CA GLY A 2 18.08 1.47 -4.01
C GLY A 2 18.05 2.86 -3.45
N ILE A 3 18.87 3.73 -3.97
CA ILE A 3 18.89 5.11 -3.55
C ILE A 3 17.58 5.80 -3.85
N ILE A 4 16.94 5.36 -4.91
CA ILE A 4 15.74 6.01 -5.37
C ILE A 4 14.60 5.85 -4.37
N SER A 5 14.53 4.71 -3.70
CA SER A 5 13.41 4.49 -2.80
C SER A 5 13.45 5.44 -1.61
N SER A 6 14.60 5.78 -1.08
CA SER A 6 14.61 6.73 0.02
C SER A 6 14.28 8.14 -0.45
N ARG A 7 14.64 8.49 -1.68
CA ARG A 7 14.23 9.77 -2.20
C ARG A 7 12.74 9.85 -2.45
N VAL A 8 12.15 8.75 -2.88
CA VAL A 8 10.72 8.72 -3.10
C VAL A 8 9.97 9.07 -1.83
N ALA A 9 10.45 8.61 -0.69
CA ALA A 9 9.79 8.89 0.56
C ALA A 9 9.75 10.38 0.88
N LEU A 10 10.61 11.15 0.29
CA LEU A 10 10.69 12.59 0.55
C LEU A 10 10.00 13.43 -0.51
N VAL A 11 9.53 12.80 -1.58
CA VAL A 11 8.95 13.53 -2.70
C VAL A 11 7.45 13.72 -2.47
N ASN A 12 6.99 14.93 -2.73
CA ASN A 12 5.58 15.23 -2.68
C ASN A 12 4.88 14.51 -3.84
N PRO A 13 3.88 13.66 -3.55
CA PRO A 13 3.22 12.91 -4.62
C PRO A 13 2.65 13.77 -5.73
N ASN A 14 2.13 14.95 -5.40
CA ASN A 14 1.56 15.81 -6.42
C ASN A 14 2.61 16.31 -7.40
N LYS A 15 3.84 16.50 -6.93
CA LYS A 15 4.90 16.98 -7.78
C LYS A 15 5.40 15.94 -8.75
N VAL A 16 5.16 14.66 -8.47
CA VAL A 16 5.55 13.58 -9.37
C VAL A 16 4.32 12.92 -9.99
N ASN A 17 3.21 13.66 -10.00
CA ASN A 17 1.97 13.21 -10.65
C ASN A 17 1.40 11.94 -10.02
N LEU A 18 1.42 11.87 -8.70
CA LEU A 18 0.83 10.77 -7.96
C LEU A 18 -0.31 11.34 -7.13
N SER A 19 -1.38 11.77 -7.79
CA SER A 19 -2.42 12.51 -7.14
C SER A 19 -3.50 11.65 -6.50
N VAL A 20 -3.53 10.35 -6.82
CA VAL A 20 -4.50 9.44 -6.23
C VAL A 20 -3.77 8.54 -5.23
N ALA A 21 -4.26 8.55 -4.00
CA ALA A 21 -3.73 7.67 -2.97
C ALA A 21 -4.91 6.93 -2.33
N ALA A 22 -4.69 5.66 -2.03
CA ALA A 22 -5.74 4.84 -1.45
C ALA A 22 -5.16 3.91 -0.40
N VAL A 23 -5.96 3.62 0.60
CA VAL A 23 -5.69 2.56 1.56
C VAL A 23 -6.60 1.41 1.17
N VAL A 24 -6.00 0.25 0.90
CA VAL A 24 -6.72 -0.92 0.43
C VAL A 24 -6.70 -1.98 1.51
N GLU A 25 -7.88 -2.37 1.97
CA GLU A 25 -8.03 -3.41 2.97
C GLU A 25 -8.36 -4.72 2.28
N ILE A 26 -7.63 -5.76 2.64
CA ILE A 26 -7.76 -7.06 1.99
C ILE A 26 -8.08 -8.11 3.03
N ARG A 27 -9.08 -8.92 2.74
CA ARG A 27 -9.38 -10.12 3.50
C ARG A 27 -9.24 -11.31 2.57
N THR A 28 -8.71 -12.40 3.08
CA THR A 28 -8.57 -13.61 2.30
C THR A 28 -9.14 -14.78 3.10
N ASN A 29 -9.74 -15.72 2.38
CA ASN A 29 -10.17 -16.97 3.00
C ASN A 29 -9.19 -18.10 2.69
N ARG A 30 -8.03 -17.77 2.16
CA ARG A 30 -7.00 -18.75 1.82
C ARG A 30 -5.70 -18.40 2.53
N HIS A 31 -5.44 -19.10 3.63
CA HIS A 31 -4.27 -18.83 4.45
C HIS A 31 -3.27 -19.98 4.24
N ASN A 32 -2.74 -20.11 3.04
CA ASN A 32 -1.78 -21.16 2.75
C ASN A 32 -0.55 -20.57 2.07
N ALA A 33 0.48 -21.38 1.92
CA ALA A 33 1.76 -20.92 1.40
C ALA A 33 1.67 -20.51 -0.06
N ASP A 34 0.86 -21.20 -0.84
CA ASP A 34 0.72 -20.85 -2.25
C ASP A 34 0.08 -19.48 -2.42
N TRP A 35 -0.97 -19.22 -1.65
CA TRP A 35 -1.61 -17.90 -1.72
C TRP A 35 -0.63 -16.81 -1.30
N LEU A 36 0.11 -17.06 -0.23
CA LEU A 36 1.04 -16.06 0.26
C LEU A 36 2.13 -15.77 -0.75
N ARG A 37 2.60 -16.78 -1.46
CA ARG A 37 3.59 -16.56 -2.51
C ARG A 37 3.03 -15.70 -3.63
N GLN A 38 1.79 -15.96 -4.04
CA GLN A 38 1.15 -15.15 -5.07
C GLN A 38 1.00 -13.71 -4.61
N PHE A 39 0.58 -13.53 -3.37
CA PHE A 39 0.37 -12.19 -2.84
C PHE A 39 1.70 -11.43 -2.74
N THR A 40 2.72 -12.08 -2.22
CA THR A 40 4.03 -11.46 -2.09
C THR A 40 4.60 -11.09 -3.46
N SER A 41 4.41 -11.97 -4.43
CA SER A 41 4.87 -11.70 -5.79
C SER A 41 4.16 -10.48 -6.37
N ALA A 42 2.86 -10.36 -6.12
CA ALA A 42 2.11 -9.21 -6.60
C ALA A 42 2.60 -7.92 -5.95
N LEU A 43 2.94 -7.97 -4.66
CA LEU A 43 3.45 -6.78 -3.99
C LEU A 43 4.72 -6.26 -4.67
N GLU A 44 5.56 -7.17 -5.12
CA GLU A 44 6.80 -6.77 -5.80
C GLU A 44 6.56 -6.34 -7.24
N LYS A 45 5.54 -6.91 -7.86
CA LYS A 45 5.29 -6.65 -9.27
C LYS A 45 4.67 -5.28 -9.52
N PHE A 46 3.82 -4.81 -8.61
CA PHE A 46 3.06 -3.60 -8.83
C PHE A 46 3.71 -2.42 -8.12
N PRO A 47 4.35 -1.51 -8.85
CA PRO A 47 4.99 -0.34 -8.22
C PRO A 47 4.00 0.61 -7.58
N GLU A 48 2.73 0.53 -7.95
CA GLU A 48 1.70 1.36 -7.32
C GLU A 48 1.55 1.06 -5.85
N ILE A 49 1.90 -0.16 -5.40
CA ILE A 49 1.83 -0.52 -4.00
C ILE A 49 3.10 -0.03 -3.32
N VAL A 50 2.96 1.01 -2.50
CA VAL A 50 4.13 1.61 -1.86
C VAL A 50 4.33 1.13 -0.43
N GLU A 51 3.29 0.59 0.20
CA GLU A 51 3.39 0.02 1.54
C GLU A 51 2.43 -1.14 1.65
N ALA A 52 2.81 -2.14 2.41
CA ALA A 52 1.98 -3.31 2.63
C ALA A 52 2.19 -3.80 4.06
N TYR A 53 1.10 -4.08 4.74
CA TYR A 53 1.12 -4.51 6.13
C TYR A 53 0.23 -5.71 6.34
N ARG A 54 0.67 -6.62 7.17
CA ARG A 54 -0.19 -7.67 7.69
C ARG A 54 -0.76 -7.17 9.02
N THR A 55 -2.09 -7.26 9.14
CA THR A 55 -2.75 -6.69 10.31
C THR A 55 -3.49 -7.77 11.07
N SER A 56 -3.82 -7.47 12.31
CA SER A 56 -4.68 -8.32 13.11
C SER A 56 -6.11 -7.80 13.03
N GLY A 57 -7.08 -8.65 13.40
CA GLY A 57 -8.47 -8.27 13.38
C GLY A 57 -9.18 -8.76 12.15
N GLU A 58 -10.17 -8.01 11.71
CA GLU A 58 -11.01 -8.43 10.59
C GLU A 58 -10.32 -8.27 9.25
N VAL A 59 -9.37 -7.36 9.15
CA VAL A 59 -8.63 -7.12 7.93
C VAL A 59 -7.33 -7.91 8.02
N ASP A 60 -7.03 -8.68 6.98
CA ASP A 60 -5.82 -9.49 6.98
C ASP A 60 -4.61 -8.70 6.53
N TYR A 61 -4.78 -7.86 5.51
CA TYR A 61 -3.67 -7.08 4.95
C TYR A 61 -4.15 -5.69 4.60
N MET A 62 -3.24 -4.74 4.68
CA MET A 62 -3.53 -3.35 4.36
C MET A 62 -2.44 -2.83 3.45
N LEU A 63 -2.83 -2.26 2.32
CA LEU A 63 -1.89 -1.72 1.35
C LEU A 63 -2.07 -0.22 1.23
N ARG A 64 -0.98 0.46 0.94
CA ARG A 64 -1.04 1.85 0.53
C ARG A 64 -0.67 1.90 -0.95
N VAL A 65 -1.55 2.48 -1.74
CA VAL A 65 -1.43 2.48 -3.20
C VAL A 65 -1.48 3.90 -3.70
N VAL A 66 -0.62 4.23 -4.65
CA VAL A 66 -0.62 5.55 -5.27
C VAL A 66 -0.66 5.39 -6.78
N ALA A 67 -1.29 6.34 -7.45
CA ALA A 67 -1.41 6.34 -8.89
C ALA A 67 -1.56 7.77 -9.38
N PRO A 68 -1.21 8.04 -10.65
CA PRO A 68 -1.37 9.39 -11.17
C PRO A 68 -2.81 9.83 -11.37
N ASP A 69 -3.71 8.90 -11.63
CA ASP A 69 -5.12 9.22 -11.85
C ASP A 69 -5.98 8.01 -11.55
N MET A 70 -7.29 8.22 -11.56
CA MET A 70 -8.23 7.14 -11.24
C MET A 70 -8.25 6.06 -12.29
N GLU A 71 -8.03 6.41 -13.54
CA GLU A 71 -8.02 5.41 -14.60
C GLU A 71 -6.87 4.43 -14.40
N THR A 72 -5.70 4.95 -14.07
CA THR A 72 -4.54 4.10 -13.79
C THR A 72 -4.77 3.25 -12.56
N TYR A 73 -5.40 3.83 -11.53
CA TYR A 73 -5.71 3.06 -10.34
C TYR A 73 -6.65 1.90 -10.67
N ASP A 74 -7.66 2.16 -11.50
CA ASP A 74 -8.61 1.11 -11.85
C ASP A 74 -7.94 -0.01 -12.62
N LEU A 75 -7.02 0.33 -13.52
CA LEU A 75 -6.26 -0.69 -14.25
C LEU A 75 -5.42 -1.53 -13.31
N PHE A 76 -4.76 -0.87 -12.35
CA PHE A 76 -3.99 -1.58 -11.34
C PHE A 76 -4.88 -2.53 -10.55
N TYR A 77 -6.03 -2.04 -10.11
CA TYR A 77 -6.94 -2.83 -9.31
C TYR A 77 -7.39 -4.08 -10.05
N LYS A 78 -7.75 -3.93 -11.32
CA LYS A 78 -8.20 -5.05 -12.12
C LYS A 78 -7.10 -6.09 -12.29
N LYS A 79 -5.87 -5.65 -12.49
CA LYS A 79 -4.74 -6.58 -12.60
C LYS A 79 -4.46 -7.28 -11.29
N LEU A 80 -4.58 -6.56 -10.18
CA LEU A 80 -4.34 -7.16 -8.88
C LEU A 80 -5.33 -8.28 -8.60
N VAL A 81 -6.60 -8.06 -8.85
CA VAL A 81 -7.60 -9.07 -8.55
C VAL A 81 -7.51 -10.26 -9.51
N GLU A 82 -6.88 -10.08 -10.67
CA GLU A 82 -6.62 -11.21 -11.56
C GLU A 82 -5.45 -12.06 -11.05
N GLU A 83 -4.48 -11.43 -10.41
CA GLU A 83 -3.27 -12.14 -10.01
C GLU A 83 -3.42 -12.87 -8.70
N VAL A 84 -4.24 -12.35 -7.80
CA VAL A 84 -4.37 -12.91 -6.46
C VAL A 84 -5.84 -13.11 -6.16
N ASP A 85 -6.15 -14.29 -5.62
CA ASP A 85 -7.51 -14.61 -5.24
C ASP A 85 -7.82 -13.93 -3.92
N LEU A 86 -8.56 -12.83 -3.99
CA LEU A 86 -8.91 -12.04 -2.83
C LEU A 86 -10.38 -12.25 -2.50
N TYR A 87 -10.64 -12.48 -1.21
CA TYR A 87 -12.00 -12.73 -0.75
C TYR A 87 -12.81 -11.42 -0.67
N ASP A 88 -12.20 -10.38 -0.10
CA ASP A 88 -12.87 -9.11 0.09
C ASP A 88 -11.83 -8.01 0.00
N VAL A 89 -12.10 -7.00 -0.83
CA VAL A 89 -11.20 -5.89 -1.05
C VAL A 89 -11.98 -4.61 -0.91
N ARG A 90 -11.49 -3.69 -0.08
CA ARG A 90 -12.12 -2.39 0.09
C ARG A 90 -11.08 -1.31 -0.09
N SER A 91 -11.36 -0.37 -0.98
CA SER A 91 -10.47 0.75 -1.26
C SER A 91 -11.02 2.00 -0.63
N HIS A 92 -10.18 2.71 0.11
CA HIS A 92 -10.53 3.98 0.72
C HIS A 92 -9.59 5.04 0.17
N PHE A 93 -10.14 5.96 -0.60
CA PHE A 93 -9.31 6.99 -1.20
C PHE A 93 -9.03 8.09 -0.20
N VAL A 94 -7.78 8.54 -0.18
CA VAL A 94 -7.36 9.59 0.73
C VAL A 94 -7.88 10.91 0.19
N MET A 95 -8.71 11.56 1.00
CA MET A 95 -9.26 12.86 0.63
C MET A 95 -8.35 13.98 1.07
N GLU A 96 -7.68 13.81 2.19
CA GLU A 96 -6.85 14.85 2.76
C GLU A 96 -5.83 14.20 3.69
N GLU A 97 -4.58 14.64 3.58
CA GLU A 97 -3.54 14.18 4.49
C GLU A 97 -3.44 15.20 5.61
N MET A 98 -3.90 14.84 6.80
CA MET A 98 -4.01 15.78 7.89
C MET A 98 -2.72 15.91 8.69
N LYS A 99 -1.89 14.87 8.68
CA LYS A 99 -0.63 14.91 9.38
C LYS A 99 0.30 13.86 8.81
N LYS A 100 1.53 14.24 8.59
CA LYS A 100 2.55 13.32 8.14
C LYS A 100 3.88 13.75 8.70
N THR A 101 4.54 12.85 9.43
CA THR A 101 5.85 13.14 9.99
C THR A 101 6.65 11.87 10.08
N THR A 102 7.96 12.00 9.89
CA THR A 102 8.87 10.89 10.11
C THR A 102 9.54 10.98 11.48
N ALA A 103 9.24 12.05 12.22
CA ALA A 103 9.82 12.22 13.55
C ALA A 103 9.17 11.28 14.55
N LEU A 104 9.98 10.61 15.34
CA LEU A 104 9.50 9.73 16.40
C LEU A 104 9.24 10.54 17.66
N PRO A 105 8.27 10.10 18.49
CA PRO A 105 8.06 10.77 19.77
C PRO A 105 9.30 10.63 20.63
N LEU A 106 9.86 11.76 21.04
CA LEU A 106 11.13 11.75 21.75
C LEU A 106 11.03 11.03 23.09
N GLN A 107 9.87 11.10 23.75
CA GLN A 107 9.74 10.43 25.04
C GLN A 107 9.90 8.92 24.91
N TYR A 108 9.58 8.35 23.77
CA TYR A 108 9.78 6.92 23.57
C TYR A 108 11.20 6.61 23.15
N CYS A 109 11.86 7.55 22.51
CA CYS A 109 13.25 7.34 22.11
C CYS A 109 14.18 7.32 23.29
N LEU A 110 13.82 7.99 24.39
CA LEU A 110 14.68 8.11 25.55
C LEU A 110 14.52 6.98 26.56
N VAL A 111 13.58 6.11 26.31
CA VAL A 111 13.32 4.97 27.20
C VAL A 111 14.23 3.83 26.81
N ASN A 112 15.08 3.42 27.71
CA ASN A 112 15.90 2.26 27.45
C ASN A 112 16.94 2.06 28.42
#